data_844173cb2cc664a9c6318ebe3728d4dc
#
_entry.id   844173cb2cc664a9c6318ebe3728d4dc
#
_cell.length_a   1.000
_cell.length_b   1.000
_cell.length_c   1.000
_cell.angle_alpha   90.00
_cell.angle_beta   90.00
_cell.angle_gamma   90.00
#
_symmetry.space_group_name_H-M   'P 1'
#
loop_
_entity.id
_entity.type
_entity.pdbx_description
1 polymer ?
#
loop_
_entity_poly.entity_id
_entity_poly.type
_entity_poly.pdbx_seq_one_letter_code
_entity_poly.pdbx_strand_id
1 'polypeptide(L)'
;MLHIVSDSSILYNHKDAKEKLGVFTTPLSVTVNGKSYREFEEIDSKAFLEIIEEGHHPGSSQPAIGEKLELYEELSKDGEVLDITMSAGLSGTYDSACSARSSVDNKEKVHVFNSKTLCGPHRYMVEKTSELLKENKTIDEIIEVLDKASESEISFLIPFDFSFLVRGGRVNGVVGGVGALLHLIPIMMKTEDGRRLEKYAIARTVKKAVSDVIEGLKKKG
;
A
#
# COMPACT_ATOMS: atom_id res chain seq x y z
N MET A 1 26.09 0.34 1.88
CA MET A 1 25.06 -0.44 1.12
C MET A 1 23.70 0.18 1.41
N LEU A 2 22.76 0.18 0.46
CA LEU A 2 21.38 0.61 0.71
C LEU A 2 20.46 -0.62 0.68
N HIS A 3 19.70 -0.82 1.75
CA HIS A 3 18.67 -1.86 1.86
C HIS A 3 17.30 -1.26 1.60
N ILE A 4 16.52 -1.91 0.74
CA ILE A 4 15.14 -1.49 0.45
C ILE A 4 14.20 -2.34 1.28
N VAL A 5 13.32 -1.69 2.02
CA VAL A 5 12.22 -2.30 2.78
C VAL A 5 10.89 -1.80 2.23
N SER A 6 9.86 -2.61 2.29
CA SER A 6 8.48 -2.21 1.98
C SER A 6 7.47 -3.06 2.76
N ASP A 7 6.20 -2.82 2.54
CA ASP A 7 5.12 -3.66 3.06
C ASP A 7 4.47 -4.50 1.95
N SER A 8 3.64 -5.47 2.32
CA SER A 8 3.05 -6.42 1.37
C SER A 8 2.04 -5.79 0.40
N SER A 9 1.65 -4.51 0.58
CA SER A 9 0.77 -3.83 -0.38
C SER A 9 1.39 -3.65 -1.76
N ILE A 10 2.71 -3.91 -1.93
CA ILE A 10 3.36 -4.01 -3.23
C ILE A 10 2.95 -5.25 -4.03
N LEU A 11 2.11 -6.11 -3.48
CA LEU A 11 1.58 -7.32 -4.12
C LEU A 11 2.65 -8.37 -4.46
N TYR A 12 3.73 -8.41 -3.71
CA TYR A 12 4.73 -9.46 -3.70
C TYR A 12 4.73 -10.19 -2.35
N ASN A 13 4.88 -11.51 -2.37
CA ASN A 13 5.28 -12.23 -1.16
C ASN A 13 6.75 -11.92 -0.85
N HIS A 14 7.17 -12.18 0.39
CA HIS A 14 8.52 -11.88 0.85
C HIS A 14 9.62 -12.50 -0.03
N LYS A 15 9.45 -13.78 -0.40
CA LYS A 15 10.43 -14.50 -1.24
C LYS A 15 10.59 -13.85 -2.60
N ASP A 16 9.48 -13.59 -3.29
CA ASP A 16 9.50 -12.98 -4.63
C ASP A 16 10.07 -11.56 -4.61
N ALA A 17 9.73 -10.75 -3.61
CA ALA A 17 10.28 -9.41 -3.44
C ALA A 17 11.79 -9.46 -3.25
N LYS A 18 12.29 -10.38 -2.42
CA LYS A 18 13.72 -10.55 -2.15
C LYS A 18 14.47 -11.06 -3.37
N GLU A 19 13.97 -12.11 -4.03
CA GLU A 19 14.66 -12.74 -5.17
C GLU A 19 14.64 -11.85 -6.43
N LYS A 20 13.54 -11.17 -6.72
CA LYS A 20 13.36 -10.39 -7.95
C LYS A 20 13.88 -8.96 -7.82
N LEU A 21 13.72 -8.34 -6.66
CA LEU A 21 13.96 -6.92 -6.46
C LEU A 21 15.06 -6.62 -5.41
N GLY A 22 15.47 -7.59 -4.62
CA GLY A 22 16.37 -7.37 -3.47
C GLY A 22 15.69 -6.65 -2.30
N VAL A 23 14.36 -6.67 -2.23
CA VAL A 23 13.55 -5.93 -1.27
C VAL A 23 13.12 -6.82 -0.12
N PHE A 24 13.26 -6.33 1.10
CA PHE A 24 12.68 -6.94 2.29
C PHE A 24 11.24 -6.47 2.47
N THR A 25 10.34 -7.34 2.86
CA THR A 25 8.93 -6.96 3.10
C THR A 25 8.49 -7.31 4.50
N THR A 26 7.70 -6.40 5.09
CA THR A 26 6.97 -6.64 6.33
C THR A 26 5.48 -6.81 5.98
N PRO A 27 4.88 -7.98 6.24
CA PRO A 27 3.51 -8.24 5.81
C PRO A 27 2.47 -7.46 6.62
N LEU A 28 1.43 -6.99 5.95
CA LEU A 28 0.18 -6.65 6.61
C LEU A 28 -0.46 -7.94 7.15
N SER A 29 -1.44 -7.79 8.02
CA SER A 29 -2.21 -8.92 8.52
C SER A 29 -3.69 -8.77 8.18
N VAL A 30 -4.33 -9.92 7.95
CA VAL A 30 -5.77 -10.03 7.79
C VAL A 30 -6.32 -10.74 9.01
N THR A 31 -7.31 -10.15 9.67
CA THR A 31 -7.96 -10.73 10.85
C THR A 31 -9.40 -11.10 10.51
N VAL A 32 -9.75 -12.36 10.75
CA VAL A 32 -11.10 -12.87 10.58
C VAL A 32 -11.41 -13.86 11.70
N ASN A 33 -12.61 -13.77 12.28
CA ASN A 33 -13.06 -14.63 13.37
C ASN A 33 -12.08 -14.69 14.57
N GLY A 34 -11.43 -13.56 14.88
CA GLY A 34 -10.47 -13.46 15.98
C GLY A 34 -9.09 -14.09 15.68
N LYS A 35 -8.88 -14.65 14.49
CA LYS A 35 -7.58 -15.15 14.04
C LYS A 35 -6.95 -14.18 13.06
N SER A 36 -5.68 -13.88 13.28
CA SER A 36 -4.88 -13.03 12.40
C SER A 36 -3.96 -13.89 11.54
N TYR A 37 -3.84 -13.51 10.26
CA TYR A 37 -3.00 -14.18 9.26
C TYR A 37 -2.08 -13.16 8.61
N ARG A 38 -0.82 -13.50 8.45
CA ARG A 38 0.17 -12.70 7.71
C ARG A 38 -0.10 -12.83 6.21
N GLU A 39 -0.25 -11.69 5.54
CA GLU A 39 -0.57 -11.62 4.11
C GLU A 39 0.55 -12.26 3.28
N PHE A 40 0.19 -13.11 2.31
CA PHE A 40 1.09 -13.90 1.44
C PHE A 40 1.95 -14.97 2.12
N GLU A 41 1.97 -15.04 3.46
CA GLU A 41 2.72 -16.06 4.20
C GLU A 41 1.80 -17.14 4.79
N GLU A 42 0.73 -16.72 5.44
CA GLU A 42 -0.21 -17.60 6.14
C GLU A 42 -1.58 -17.66 5.46
N ILE A 43 -1.86 -16.70 4.57
CA ILE A 43 -3.09 -16.66 3.78
C ILE A 43 -2.80 -16.15 2.37
N ASP A 44 -3.32 -16.83 1.37
CA ASP A 44 -3.32 -16.38 -0.02
C ASP A 44 -4.69 -15.81 -0.43
N SER A 45 -4.73 -15.22 -1.62
CA SER A 45 -5.95 -14.59 -2.15
C SER A 45 -7.12 -15.58 -2.30
N LYS A 46 -6.84 -16.86 -2.59
CA LYS A 46 -7.87 -17.87 -2.79
C LYS A 46 -8.51 -18.24 -1.46
N ALA A 47 -7.71 -18.60 -0.47
CA ALA A 47 -8.20 -18.91 0.88
C ALA A 47 -8.93 -17.71 1.51
N PHE A 48 -8.45 -16.49 1.23
CA PHE A 48 -9.11 -15.26 1.68
C PHE A 48 -10.50 -15.06 1.05
N LEU A 49 -10.64 -15.32 -0.26
CA LEU A 49 -11.92 -15.23 -0.94
C LEU A 49 -12.92 -16.29 -0.45
N GLU A 50 -12.48 -17.52 -0.20
CA GLU A 50 -13.30 -18.57 0.38
C GLU A 50 -13.90 -18.15 1.73
N ILE A 51 -13.09 -17.54 2.60
CA ILE A 51 -13.55 -17.00 3.90
C ILE A 51 -14.61 -15.89 3.71
N ILE A 52 -14.45 -15.02 2.72
CA ILE A 52 -15.45 -13.97 2.42
C ILE A 52 -16.75 -14.57 1.88
N GLU A 53 -16.66 -15.58 0.99
CA GLU A 53 -17.84 -16.27 0.43
C GLU A 53 -18.65 -17.01 1.50
N GLU A 54 -18.00 -17.47 2.58
CA GLU A 54 -18.67 -18.02 3.76
C GLU A 54 -19.41 -16.96 4.60
N GLY A 55 -19.33 -15.68 4.22
CA GLY A 55 -20.02 -14.57 4.87
C GLY A 55 -19.24 -13.91 5.99
N HIS A 56 -17.97 -14.24 6.16
CA HIS A 56 -17.12 -13.60 7.17
C HIS A 56 -16.65 -12.21 6.74
N HIS A 57 -16.42 -11.34 7.72
CA HIS A 57 -15.98 -9.96 7.50
C HIS A 57 -14.57 -9.76 8.04
N PRO A 58 -13.54 -9.89 7.20
CA PRO A 58 -12.18 -9.67 7.64
C PRO A 58 -11.89 -8.18 7.89
N GLY A 59 -11.00 -7.93 8.85
CA GLY A 59 -10.31 -6.67 9.05
C GLY A 59 -8.88 -6.77 8.54
N SER A 60 -8.19 -5.65 8.48
CA SER A 60 -6.75 -5.61 8.16
C SER A 60 -6.00 -4.78 9.19
N SER A 61 -4.74 -5.11 9.43
CA SER A 61 -3.83 -4.34 10.27
C SER A 61 -2.48 -4.14 9.61
N GLN A 62 -1.80 -3.08 10.03
CA GLN A 62 -0.44 -2.77 9.61
C GLN A 62 0.55 -3.85 10.07
N PRO A 63 1.76 -3.91 9.49
CA PRO A 63 2.85 -4.75 9.99
C PRO A 63 3.14 -4.46 11.47
N ALA A 64 3.54 -5.48 12.21
CA ALA A 64 3.92 -5.34 13.61
C ALA A 64 5.13 -4.40 13.76
N ILE A 65 5.05 -3.43 14.68
CA ILE A 65 6.15 -2.48 14.91
C ILE A 65 7.44 -3.21 15.30
N GLY A 66 7.33 -4.27 16.12
CA GLY A 66 8.47 -5.09 16.53
C GLY A 66 9.21 -5.72 15.35
N GLU A 67 8.51 -6.25 14.35
CA GLU A 67 9.13 -6.80 13.14
C GLU A 67 9.91 -5.75 12.34
N LYS A 68 9.33 -4.56 12.20
CA LYS A 68 10.05 -3.46 11.54
C LYS A 68 11.28 -3.02 12.34
N LEU A 69 11.16 -2.95 13.66
CA LEU A 69 12.27 -2.59 14.55
C LEU A 69 13.42 -3.59 14.40
N GLU A 70 13.15 -4.88 14.55
CA GLU A 70 14.16 -5.94 14.40
C GLU A 70 14.83 -5.90 13.02
N LEU A 71 14.05 -5.73 11.96
CA LEU A 71 14.57 -5.63 10.59
C LEU A 71 15.46 -4.40 10.41
N TYR A 72 15.07 -3.24 10.93
CA TYR A 72 15.88 -2.02 10.84
C TYR A 72 17.16 -2.13 11.65
N GLU A 73 17.12 -2.70 12.86
CA GLU A 73 18.30 -2.95 13.68
C GLU A 73 19.30 -3.89 12.97
N GLU A 74 18.80 -4.92 12.28
CA GLU A 74 19.65 -5.82 11.51
C GLU A 74 20.29 -5.10 10.32
N LEU A 75 19.49 -4.46 9.47
CA LEU A 75 19.95 -3.89 8.21
C LEU A 75 20.81 -2.63 8.41
N SER A 76 20.55 -1.83 9.44
CA SER A 76 21.31 -0.60 9.70
C SER A 76 22.74 -0.86 10.25
N LYS A 77 23.09 -2.10 10.58
CA LYS A 77 24.45 -2.48 10.99
C LYS A 77 25.48 -2.30 9.87
N ASP A 78 25.10 -2.62 8.64
CA ASP A 78 26.00 -2.65 7.49
C ASP A 78 25.62 -1.71 6.35
N GLY A 79 24.52 -0.96 6.47
CA GLY A 79 24.06 -0.04 5.44
C GLY A 79 23.01 0.97 5.89
N GLU A 80 22.53 1.74 4.94
CA GLU A 80 21.33 2.57 5.08
C GLU A 80 20.10 1.74 4.76
N VAL A 81 18.96 2.12 5.30
CA VAL A 81 17.66 1.47 5.09
C VAL A 81 16.70 2.50 4.51
N LEU A 82 16.06 2.20 3.39
CA LEU A 82 14.94 2.96 2.84
C LEU A 82 13.67 2.10 2.89
N ASP A 83 12.78 2.44 3.82
CA ASP A 83 11.44 1.80 3.90
C ASP A 83 10.43 2.64 3.12
N ILE A 84 9.97 2.12 2.00
CA ILE A 84 8.93 2.73 1.17
C ILE A 84 7.61 2.11 1.59
N THR A 85 6.80 2.87 2.32
CA THR A 85 5.52 2.40 2.88
C THR A 85 4.33 2.81 2.03
N MET A 86 3.25 2.04 2.13
CA MET A 86 1.97 2.49 1.63
C MET A 86 1.50 3.78 2.31
N SER A 87 0.49 4.43 1.73
CA SER A 87 -0.01 5.74 2.13
C SER A 87 -0.36 5.85 3.61
N ALA A 88 0.20 6.86 4.27
CA ALA A 88 -0.23 7.32 5.59
C ALA A 88 -1.71 7.76 5.55
N GLY A 89 -2.49 7.33 6.53
CA GLY A 89 -3.92 7.62 6.63
C GLY A 89 -4.83 6.59 5.94
N LEU A 90 -4.37 5.86 4.92
CA LEU A 90 -5.03 4.63 4.44
C LEU A 90 -4.66 3.44 5.33
N SER A 91 -3.44 3.44 5.86
CA SER A 91 -2.94 2.47 6.84
C SER A 91 -2.07 3.15 7.89
N GLY A 92 -1.94 2.55 9.06
CA GLY A 92 -0.95 2.94 10.07
C GLY A 92 0.49 2.49 9.75
N THR A 93 0.74 1.90 8.58
CA THR A 93 2.05 1.34 8.21
C THR A 93 3.17 2.39 8.25
N TYR A 94 2.93 3.58 7.71
CA TYR A 94 3.89 4.69 7.77
C TYR A 94 4.19 5.12 9.21
N ASP A 95 3.15 5.31 10.02
CA ASP A 95 3.32 5.74 11.41
C ASP A 95 4.03 4.68 12.24
N SER A 96 3.76 3.38 12.01
CA SER A 96 4.47 2.29 12.66
C SER A 96 5.94 2.19 12.22
N ALA A 97 6.24 2.47 10.96
CA ALA A 97 7.61 2.54 10.44
C ALA A 97 8.39 3.70 11.08
N CYS A 98 7.78 4.88 11.19
CA CYS A 98 8.37 6.03 11.89
C CYS A 98 8.60 5.74 13.38
N SER A 99 7.68 5.04 14.03
CA SER A 99 7.81 4.63 15.43
C SER A 99 8.95 3.62 15.61
N ALA A 100 9.04 2.60 14.75
CA ALA A 100 10.16 1.65 14.76
C ALA A 100 11.50 2.36 14.57
N ARG A 101 11.60 3.23 13.53
CA ARG A 101 12.79 4.04 13.29
C ARG A 101 13.24 4.82 14.53
N SER A 102 12.31 5.42 15.27
CA SER A 102 12.63 6.21 16.45
C SER A 102 13.30 5.42 17.56
N SER A 103 13.13 4.09 17.56
CA SER A 103 13.63 3.16 18.58
C SER A 103 14.90 2.43 18.16
N VAL A 104 15.35 2.56 16.91
CA VAL A 104 16.59 1.95 16.41
C VAL A 104 17.81 2.75 16.87
N ASP A 105 18.88 2.07 17.27
CA ASP A 105 20.14 2.72 17.69
C ASP A 105 20.76 3.57 16.56
N ASN A 106 20.75 3.05 15.31
CA ASN A 106 21.27 3.74 14.13
C ASN A 106 20.16 4.43 13.32
N LYS A 107 19.25 5.14 14.01
CA LYS A 107 18.05 5.77 13.39
C LYS A 107 18.35 6.76 12.27
N GLU A 108 19.54 7.36 12.27
CA GLU A 108 20.00 8.26 11.20
C GLU A 108 20.24 7.55 9.89
N LYS A 109 20.46 6.22 9.90
CA LYS A 109 20.61 5.40 8.72
C LYS A 109 19.27 4.88 8.18
N VAL A 110 18.17 5.06 8.90
CA VAL A 110 16.85 4.55 8.51
C VAL A 110 16.01 5.71 7.96
N HIS A 111 15.61 5.58 6.70
CA HIS A 111 14.78 6.55 5.99
C HIS A 111 13.40 5.91 5.76
N VAL A 112 12.34 6.61 6.10
CA VAL A 112 10.96 6.15 5.90
C VAL A 112 10.29 7.06 4.89
N PHE A 113 9.87 6.51 3.76
CA PHE A 113 9.22 7.21 2.67
C PHE A 113 7.72 6.87 2.61
N ASN A 114 6.87 7.88 2.63
CA ASN A 114 5.44 7.73 2.43
C ASN A 114 5.12 7.80 0.93
N SER A 115 4.76 6.69 0.32
CA SER A 115 4.43 6.66 -1.12
C SER A 115 3.17 7.46 -1.48
N LYS A 116 2.33 7.83 -0.50
CA LYS A 116 1.00 8.45 -0.67
C LYS A 116 0.05 7.65 -1.57
N THR A 117 0.35 6.38 -1.79
CA THR A 117 -0.42 5.46 -2.64
C THR A 117 -0.39 4.02 -2.09
N LEU A 118 -0.88 3.06 -2.85
CA LEU A 118 -0.88 1.63 -2.52
C LEU A 118 -0.90 0.77 -3.79
N CYS A 119 -0.77 -0.55 -3.64
CA CYS A 119 -0.86 -1.53 -4.73
C CYS A 119 0.05 -1.21 -5.93
N GLY A 120 -0.49 -1.14 -7.14
CA GLY A 120 0.28 -0.97 -8.36
C GLY A 120 1.25 0.21 -8.37
N PRO A 121 0.81 1.45 -8.07
CA PRO A 121 1.71 2.60 -8.01
C PRO A 121 2.77 2.50 -6.90
N HIS A 122 2.43 1.95 -5.74
CA HIS A 122 3.41 1.69 -4.67
C HIS A 122 4.45 0.67 -5.14
N ARG A 123 4.00 -0.43 -5.75
CA ARG A 123 4.86 -1.43 -6.37
C ARG A 123 5.81 -0.81 -7.39
N TYR A 124 5.32 0.05 -8.28
CA TYR A 124 6.15 0.76 -9.26
C TYR A 124 7.27 1.56 -8.60
N MET A 125 6.98 2.28 -7.52
CA MET A 125 7.99 3.04 -6.77
C MET A 125 9.08 2.13 -6.20
N VAL A 126 8.70 0.98 -5.64
CA VAL A 126 9.66 0.01 -5.08
C VAL A 126 10.49 -0.65 -6.18
N GLU A 127 9.88 -1.05 -7.30
CA GLU A 127 10.58 -1.58 -8.48
C GLU A 127 11.57 -0.54 -9.03
N LYS A 128 11.12 0.72 -9.17
CA LYS A 128 11.98 1.82 -9.64
C LYS A 128 13.16 2.08 -8.71
N THR A 129 12.95 2.01 -7.40
CA THR A 129 14.04 2.11 -6.41
C THR A 129 15.07 1.01 -6.61
N SER A 130 14.63 -0.24 -6.82
CA SER A 130 15.53 -1.36 -7.10
C SER A 130 16.34 -1.16 -8.39
N GLU A 131 15.75 -0.58 -9.43
CA GLU A 131 16.45 -0.22 -10.65
C GLU A 131 17.50 0.86 -10.41
N LEU A 132 17.12 1.97 -9.77
CA LEU A 132 18.01 3.09 -9.48
C LEU A 132 19.20 2.67 -8.61
N LEU A 133 18.98 1.74 -7.67
CA LEU A 133 20.04 1.19 -6.85
C LEU A 133 21.06 0.39 -7.68
N LYS A 134 20.60 -0.36 -8.69
CA LYS A 134 21.49 -1.06 -9.65
C LYS A 134 22.27 -0.08 -10.54
N GLU A 135 21.74 1.11 -10.75
CA GLU A 135 22.39 2.23 -11.45
C GLU A 135 23.37 3.01 -10.53
N ASN A 136 23.58 2.56 -9.29
CA ASN A 136 24.41 3.20 -8.25
C ASN A 136 23.97 4.62 -7.88
N LYS A 137 22.66 4.89 -7.93
CA LYS A 137 22.09 6.15 -7.45
C LYS A 137 22.19 6.25 -5.93
N THR A 138 22.43 7.47 -5.45
CA THR A 138 22.43 7.78 -4.03
C THR A 138 21.01 7.76 -3.46
N ILE A 139 20.88 7.67 -2.13
CA ILE A 139 19.57 7.70 -1.47
C ILE A 139 18.82 9.02 -1.74
N ASP A 140 19.53 10.14 -1.77
CA ASP A 140 18.93 11.46 -2.05
C ASP A 140 18.39 11.53 -3.48
N GLU A 141 19.14 11.02 -4.48
CA GLU A 141 18.68 10.93 -5.87
C GLU A 141 17.45 10.02 -6.00
N ILE A 142 17.42 8.91 -5.25
CA ILE A 142 16.27 7.98 -5.23
C ILE A 142 15.06 8.67 -4.63
N ILE A 143 15.19 9.32 -3.48
CA ILE A 143 14.09 10.04 -2.81
C ILE A 143 13.54 11.14 -3.72
N GLU A 144 14.39 11.90 -4.42
CA GLU A 144 13.94 12.92 -5.39
C GLU A 144 13.07 12.32 -6.51
N VAL A 145 13.43 11.14 -7.02
CA VAL A 145 12.62 10.44 -8.03
C VAL A 145 11.30 9.95 -7.45
N LEU A 146 11.32 9.43 -6.22
CA LEU A 146 10.12 8.96 -5.54
C LEU A 146 9.16 10.11 -5.20
N ASP A 147 9.66 11.27 -4.78
CA ASP A 147 8.85 12.48 -4.54
C ASP A 147 8.11 12.90 -5.82
N LYS A 148 8.83 13.02 -6.94
CA LYS A 148 8.23 13.34 -8.24
C LYS A 148 7.19 12.30 -8.66
N ALA A 149 7.47 11.01 -8.45
CA ALA A 149 6.52 9.94 -8.75
C ALA A 149 5.27 10.04 -7.87
N SER A 150 5.42 10.32 -6.57
CA SER A 150 4.29 10.43 -5.64
C SER A 150 3.39 11.64 -5.91
N GLU A 151 3.95 12.74 -6.42
CA GLU A 151 3.24 13.95 -6.80
C GLU A 151 2.47 13.81 -8.12
N SER A 152 3.07 13.10 -9.08
CA SER A 152 2.48 12.91 -10.42
C SER A 152 1.54 11.70 -10.51
N GLU A 153 1.53 10.82 -9.51
CA GLU A 153 0.77 9.58 -9.53
C GLU A 153 -0.73 9.84 -9.45
N ILE A 154 -1.47 9.23 -10.37
CA ILE A 154 -2.93 9.25 -10.41
C ILE A 154 -3.43 7.81 -10.39
N SER A 155 -4.18 7.44 -9.35
CA SER A 155 -4.77 6.11 -9.23
C SER A 155 -6.28 6.15 -9.02
N PHE A 156 -6.92 5.13 -9.57
CA PHE A 156 -8.33 4.88 -9.39
C PHE A 156 -8.54 3.47 -8.83
N LEU A 157 -9.53 3.34 -7.97
CA LEU A 157 -9.96 2.07 -7.41
C LEU A 157 -11.40 1.81 -7.79
N ILE A 158 -11.66 0.66 -8.39
CA ILE A 158 -13.01 0.16 -8.66
C ILE A 158 -13.24 -1.03 -7.70
N PRO A 159 -13.89 -0.83 -6.56
CA PRO A 159 -14.12 -1.92 -5.61
C PRO A 159 -15.23 -2.85 -6.12
N PHE A 160 -15.02 -4.15 -6.03
CA PHE A 160 -16.07 -5.14 -6.29
C PHE A 160 -17.13 -5.17 -5.19
N ASP A 161 -16.71 -4.96 -3.94
CA ASP A 161 -17.61 -4.76 -2.80
C ASP A 161 -17.32 -3.42 -2.12
N PHE A 162 -18.16 -2.43 -2.41
CA PHE A 162 -18.02 -1.10 -1.83
C PHE A 162 -18.30 -1.09 -0.32
N SER A 163 -19.15 -2.01 0.17
CA SER A 163 -19.46 -2.10 1.59
C SER A 163 -18.21 -2.42 2.43
N PHE A 164 -17.27 -3.15 1.84
CA PHE A 164 -15.99 -3.48 2.45
C PHE A 164 -15.14 -2.22 2.70
N LEU A 165 -15.06 -1.33 1.71
CA LEU A 165 -14.36 -0.06 1.84
C LEU A 165 -14.98 0.85 2.90
N VAL A 166 -16.31 0.91 2.93
CA VAL A 166 -17.05 1.73 3.90
C VAL A 166 -16.82 1.21 5.33
N ARG A 167 -16.93 -0.12 5.53
CA ARG A 167 -16.64 -0.74 6.84
C ARG A 167 -15.20 -0.52 7.29
N GLY A 168 -14.27 -0.51 6.34
CA GLY A 168 -12.85 -0.25 6.60
C GLY A 168 -12.56 1.20 7.05
N GLY A 169 -13.47 2.14 6.84
CA GLY A 169 -13.31 3.54 7.26
C GLY A 169 -12.25 4.33 6.47
N ARG A 170 -11.85 3.89 5.28
CA ARG A 170 -10.84 4.54 4.43
C ARG A 170 -11.44 5.47 3.38
N VAL A 171 -12.76 5.58 3.34
CA VAL A 171 -13.48 6.45 2.41
C VAL A 171 -13.81 7.79 3.06
N ASN A 172 -13.59 8.88 2.33
CA ASN A 172 -13.90 10.22 2.79
C ASN A 172 -15.40 10.53 2.57
N GLY A 173 -16.07 10.99 3.61
CA GLY A 173 -17.49 11.36 3.57
C GLY A 173 -18.46 10.16 3.61
N VAL A 174 -19.71 10.46 3.96
CA VAL A 174 -20.81 9.49 3.83
C VAL A 174 -21.21 9.48 2.35
N VAL A 175 -20.61 8.62 1.56
CA VAL A 175 -21.18 8.27 0.26
C VAL A 175 -22.53 7.61 0.59
N GLY A 176 -23.62 8.28 0.30
CA GLY A 176 -25.00 7.96 0.69
C GLY A 176 -25.21 6.45 0.83
N GLY A 177 -25.96 6.05 1.85
CA GLY A 177 -25.99 4.69 2.44
C GLY A 177 -25.73 3.56 1.44
N VAL A 178 -24.97 2.57 1.86
CA VAL A 178 -24.54 1.42 1.03
C VAL A 178 -25.69 0.82 0.21
N GLY A 179 -26.93 0.88 0.72
CA GLY A 179 -28.14 0.44 0.01
C GLY A 179 -28.52 1.24 -1.23
N ALA A 180 -28.08 2.51 -1.32
CA ALA A 180 -28.36 3.33 -2.51
C ALA A 180 -27.45 3.01 -3.71
N LEU A 181 -26.41 2.19 -3.51
CA LEU A 181 -25.48 1.77 -4.55
C LEU A 181 -25.72 0.34 -5.06
N LEU A 182 -26.86 -0.27 -4.72
CA LEU A 182 -27.26 -1.57 -5.27
C LEU A 182 -27.20 -1.50 -6.80
N HIS A 183 -26.40 -2.39 -7.40
CA HIS A 183 -26.14 -2.46 -8.85
C HIS A 183 -25.36 -1.26 -9.46
N LEU A 184 -24.73 -0.42 -8.64
CA LEU A 184 -23.86 0.66 -9.10
C LEU A 184 -22.40 0.35 -8.77
N ILE A 185 -21.50 0.77 -9.64
CA ILE A 185 -20.07 0.58 -9.49
C ILE A 185 -19.44 1.94 -9.17
N PRO A 186 -19.07 2.20 -7.92
CA PRO A 186 -18.35 3.42 -7.58
C PRO A 186 -16.91 3.34 -8.10
N ILE A 187 -16.44 4.47 -8.58
CA ILE A 187 -15.04 4.69 -8.93
C ILE A 187 -14.48 5.63 -7.89
N MET A 188 -13.50 5.18 -7.16
CA MET A 188 -12.83 5.93 -6.13
C MET A 188 -11.48 6.44 -6.64
N MET A 189 -11.02 7.56 -6.11
CA MET A 189 -9.65 8.02 -6.28
C MET A 189 -9.07 8.43 -4.93
N LYS A 190 -7.78 8.53 -4.82
CA LYS A 190 -7.15 9.07 -3.62
C LYS A 190 -7.42 10.56 -3.50
N THR A 191 -7.54 11.07 -2.28
CA THR A 191 -7.48 12.50 -1.99
C THR A 191 -6.12 13.07 -2.36
N GLU A 192 -6.00 14.38 -2.56
CA GLU A 192 -4.75 15.04 -2.95
C GLU A 192 -3.60 14.75 -1.96
N ASP A 193 -3.91 14.69 -0.67
CA ASP A 193 -2.95 14.33 0.39
C ASP A 193 -2.67 12.80 0.49
N GLY A 194 -3.34 11.98 -0.32
CA GLY A 194 -3.22 10.53 -0.34
C GLY A 194 -3.80 9.82 0.90
N ARG A 195 -4.44 10.52 1.83
CA ARG A 195 -4.82 9.98 3.15
C ARG A 195 -6.15 9.23 3.16
N ARG A 196 -7.00 9.45 2.18
CA ARG A 196 -8.34 8.84 2.06
C ARG A 196 -8.66 8.54 0.61
N LEU A 197 -9.72 7.76 0.44
CA LEU A 197 -10.38 7.57 -0.85
C LEU A 197 -11.63 8.45 -0.90
N GLU A 198 -11.85 9.08 -2.04
CA GLU A 198 -13.05 9.87 -2.32
C GLU A 198 -13.74 9.38 -3.59
N LYS A 199 -15.01 9.69 -3.72
CA LYS A 199 -15.78 9.31 -4.91
C LYS A 199 -15.37 10.16 -6.10
N TYR A 200 -14.89 9.52 -7.15
CA TYR A 200 -14.66 10.15 -8.45
C TYR A 200 -15.93 10.12 -9.32
N ALA A 201 -16.49 8.95 -9.55
CA ALA A 201 -17.68 8.75 -10.38
C ALA A 201 -18.47 7.50 -9.96
N ILE A 202 -19.62 7.30 -10.57
CA ILE A 202 -20.44 6.09 -10.42
C ILE A 202 -20.82 5.60 -11.81
N ALA A 203 -20.59 4.32 -12.08
CA ALA A 203 -20.94 3.65 -13.32
C ALA A 203 -22.00 2.55 -13.09
N ARG A 204 -22.69 2.16 -14.16
CA ARG A 204 -23.64 1.03 -14.12
C ARG A 204 -23.04 -0.29 -14.59
N THR A 205 -21.89 -0.25 -15.25
CA THR A 205 -21.19 -1.43 -15.76
C THR A 205 -19.68 -1.25 -15.57
N VAL A 206 -18.95 -2.38 -15.45
CA VAL A 206 -17.49 -2.37 -15.38
C VAL A 206 -16.87 -1.70 -16.62
N LYS A 207 -17.43 -1.97 -17.80
CA LYS A 207 -16.97 -1.35 -19.06
C LYS A 207 -17.07 0.19 -19.00
N LYS A 208 -18.19 0.71 -18.49
CA LYS A 208 -18.35 2.17 -18.32
C LYS A 208 -17.38 2.72 -17.28
N ALA A 209 -17.20 2.02 -16.15
CA ALA A 209 -16.25 2.41 -15.10
C ALA A 209 -14.82 2.52 -15.65
N VAL A 210 -14.37 1.52 -16.40
CA VAL A 210 -13.04 1.53 -17.05
C VAL A 210 -12.92 2.69 -18.05
N SER A 211 -13.97 2.91 -18.87
CA SER A 211 -14.00 4.05 -19.81
C SER A 211 -13.86 5.39 -19.10
N ASP A 212 -14.59 5.59 -17.98
CA ASP A 212 -14.53 6.81 -17.19
C ASP A 212 -13.15 7.04 -16.57
N VAL A 213 -12.49 5.97 -16.11
CA VAL A 213 -11.11 6.03 -15.62
C VAL A 213 -10.16 6.47 -16.73
N ILE A 214 -10.24 5.85 -17.93
CA ILE A 214 -9.39 6.22 -19.09
C ILE A 214 -9.61 7.70 -19.47
N GLU A 215 -10.85 8.15 -19.52
CA GLU A 215 -11.16 9.56 -19.79
C GLU A 215 -10.62 10.50 -18.69
N GLY A 216 -10.70 10.07 -17.43
CA GLY A 216 -10.13 10.79 -16.29
C GLY A 216 -8.61 10.95 -16.38
N LEU A 217 -7.90 9.87 -16.74
CA LEU A 217 -6.45 9.89 -16.94
C LEU A 217 -6.06 10.83 -18.07
N LYS A 218 -6.77 10.77 -19.23
CA LYS A 218 -6.50 11.65 -20.39
C LYS A 218 -6.70 13.14 -20.10
N LYS A 219 -7.56 13.48 -19.14
CA LYS A 219 -7.80 14.89 -18.75
C LYS A 219 -6.75 15.43 -17.78
N LYS A 220 -6.05 14.55 -17.08
CA LYS A 220 -5.07 14.91 -16.05
C LYS A 220 -3.62 14.80 -16.53
N GLY A 221 -3.37 14.07 -17.59
CA GLY A 221 -2.06 13.90 -18.24
C GLY A 221 -2.09 14.36 -19.65
#